data_9e7c6745987ed4de00dd716dc70bba43
#
_entry.id   9e7c6745987ed4de00dd716dc70bba43
#
_cell.length_a   1.000
_cell.length_b   1.000
_cell.length_c   1.000
_cell.angle_alpha   90.00
_cell.angle_beta   90.00
_cell.angle_gamma   90.00
#
_symmetry.space_group_name_H-M   'P 1'
#
loop_
_entity.id
_entity.type
_entity.pdbx_description
1 polymer ?
#
loop_
_entity_poly.entity_id
_entity_poly.type
_entity_poly.pdbx_seq_one_letter_code
_entity_poly.pdbx_strand_id
1 'polypeptide(L)'
;MRLTLLSGPRGVGAAPRGFARFTLSILCAWPGLACPAEPLPIETELIAEVRAESFVQGRPLVRFLPATAIVQGQTVYYTVRIHNPTPAPVRDVIAVQRIPVNTSYVIGSAAGPAAEISFSIDGGQTFAAENQLQITEPSGVGRRPLSAEYTHIRWRLRNALAPGAIALARFQAVFR
;
A
#
# COMPACT_ATOMS: atom_id res chain seq x y z
N MET A 1 -7.47 -45.94 -61.23
CA MET A 1 -7.20 -47.39 -61.59
C MET A 1 -7.62 -48.22 -60.37
N ARG A 2 -8.70 -49.00 -60.61
CA ARG A 2 -9.18 -50.23 -59.94
C ARG A 2 -9.18 -50.27 -58.38
N LEU A 3 -10.38 -50.25 -57.75
CA LEU A 3 -11.31 -51.41 -57.49
C LEU A 3 -10.70 -52.53 -56.61
N THR A 4 -11.30 -52.80 -55.45
CA THR A 4 -12.19 -53.95 -55.21
C THR A 4 -12.56 -54.00 -53.72
N LEU A 5 -13.73 -53.83 -53.32
CA LEU A 5 -14.85 -54.63 -52.76
C LEU A 5 -14.49 -55.99 -52.15
N LEU A 6 -15.07 -56.29 -50.94
CA LEU A 6 -15.88 -57.45 -50.57
C LEU A 6 -15.97 -57.46 -49.01
N SER A 7 -17.13 -57.23 -48.40
CA SER A 7 -18.25 -58.12 -48.16
C SER A 7 -18.12 -58.93 -46.84
N GLY A 8 -19.09 -58.72 -45.96
CA GLY A 8 -19.34 -59.17 -44.58
C GLY A 8 -19.50 -60.71 -44.43
N PRO A 9 -20.04 -61.24 -43.34
CA PRO A 9 -21.43 -61.09 -42.93
C PRO A 9 -21.76 -61.09 -41.40
N ARG A 10 -23.02 -60.90 -41.14
CA ARG A 10 -23.83 -60.92 -39.94
C ARG A 10 -23.56 -62.07 -38.96
N GLY A 11 -23.63 -61.72 -37.64
CA GLY A 11 -23.83 -62.69 -36.57
C GLY A 11 -24.71 -62.11 -35.46
N VAL A 12 -25.89 -62.60 -35.28
CA VAL A 12 -26.94 -62.33 -34.32
C VAL A 12 -26.59 -62.94 -32.97
N GLY A 13 -26.89 -62.32 -31.84
CA GLY A 13 -26.93 -63.05 -30.59
C GLY A 13 -26.98 -62.22 -29.30
N ALA A 14 -28.17 -62.03 -28.76
CA ALA A 14 -28.57 -62.11 -27.34
C ALA A 14 -27.95 -61.16 -26.29
N ALA A 15 -28.81 -60.32 -25.70
CA ALA A 15 -28.66 -59.83 -24.34
C ALA A 15 -28.82 -60.95 -23.30
N PRO A 16 -28.24 -60.87 -22.11
CA PRO A 16 -29.04 -60.47 -20.95
C PRO A 16 -28.39 -59.69 -19.84
N ARG A 17 -29.27 -58.92 -19.20
CA ARG A 17 -29.41 -58.68 -17.76
C ARG A 17 -28.22 -58.13 -16.95
N GLY A 18 -28.41 -56.87 -16.50
CA GLY A 18 -28.37 -56.52 -15.08
C GLY A 18 -26.99 -56.46 -14.42
N PHE A 19 -26.35 -55.29 -14.44
CA PHE A 19 -25.39 -54.96 -13.39
C PHE A 19 -25.72 -53.60 -12.80
N ALA A 20 -25.96 -53.61 -11.50
CA ALA A 20 -26.24 -52.47 -10.65
C ALA A 20 -25.09 -51.48 -10.77
N ARG A 21 -25.40 -50.24 -11.15
CA ARG A 21 -24.48 -49.11 -11.07
C ARG A 21 -24.37 -48.69 -9.61
N PHE A 22 -23.33 -49.14 -8.93
CA PHE A 22 -22.83 -48.49 -7.72
C PHE A 22 -22.20 -47.17 -8.11
N THR A 23 -22.92 -46.07 -7.95
CA THR A 23 -22.34 -44.72 -7.99
C THR A 23 -21.60 -44.50 -6.68
N LEU A 24 -20.28 -44.68 -6.70
CA LEU A 24 -19.40 -44.30 -5.64
C LEU A 24 -19.29 -42.76 -5.68
N SER A 25 -20.10 -42.08 -4.87
CA SER A 25 -19.98 -40.64 -4.66
C SER A 25 -18.71 -40.37 -3.84
N ILE A 26 -17.61 -40.07 -4.52
CA ILE A 26 -16.41 -39.55 -3.87
C ILE A 26 -16.72 -38.09 -3.50
N LEU A 27 -17.03 -37.86 -2.22
CA LEU A 27 -17.10 -36.55 -1.63
C LEU A 27 -15.67 -36.03 -1.49
N CYS A 28 -15.18 -35.33 -2.52
CA CYS A 28 -13.95 -34.55 -2.41
C CYS A 28 -14.22 -33.36 -1.49
N ALA A 29 -13.94 -33.52 -0.20
CA ALA A 29 -13.76 -32.39 0.72
C ALA A 29 -12.49 -31.66 0.31
N TRP A 30 -12.63 -30.57 -0.45
CA TRP A 30 -11.54 -29.64 -0.69
C TRP A 30 -11.26 -28.86 0.59
N PRO A 31 -10.03 -28.92 1.14
CA PRO A 31 -9.64 -28.02 2.21
C PRO A 31 -9.70 -26.60 1.67
N GLY A 32 -10.35 -25.70 2.44
CA GLY A 32 -10.63 -24.33 2.06
C GLY A 32 -9.40 -23.61 1.51
N LEU A 33 -9.50 -23.20 0.26
CA LEU A 33 -8.64 -22.17 -0.30
C LEU A 33 -8.89 -20.91 0.51
N ALA A 34 -7.89 -20.51 1.30
CA ALA A 34 -7.87 -19.19 1.92
C ALA A 34 -8.03 -18.17 0.80
N CYS A 35 -9.18 -17.50 0.77
CA CYS A 35 -9.40 -16.39 -0.15
C CYS A 35 -8.30 -15.37 0.14
N PRO A 36 -7.49 -14.94 -0.85
CA PRO A 36 -6.55 -13.85 -0.63
C PRO A 36 -7.38 -12.65 -0.15
N ALA A 37 -7.01 -12.08 0.99
CA ALA A 37 -7.65 -10.89 1.50
C ALA A 37 -7.52 -9.81 0.42
N GLU A 38 -8.65 -9.35 -0.12
CA GLU A 38 -8.65 -8.22 -1.03
C GLU A 38 -7.99 -7.02 -0.35
N PRO A 39 -7.13 -6.26 -1.06
CA PRO A 39 -6.52 -5.08 -0.50
C PRO A 39 -7.63 -4.13 -0.04
N LEU A 40 -7.53 -3.67 1.20
CA LEU A 40 -8.51 -2.78 1.80
C LEU A 40 -8.60 -1.52 0.93
N PRO A 41 -9.78 -1.11 0.49
CA PRO A 41 -9.98 0.04 -0.40
C PRO A 41 -9.84 1.35 0.37
N ILE A 42 -8.61 1.66 0.81
CA ILE A 42 -8.27 2.93 1.43
C ILE A 42 -7.73 3.86 0.35
N GLU A 43 -8.29 5.05 0.28
CA GLU A 43 -7.82 6.09 -0.62
C GLU A 43 -6.80 6.98 0.10
N THR A 44 -5.70 7.32 -0.60
CA THR A 44 -4.69 8.23 -0.08
C THR A 44 -4.47 9.39 -1.04
N GLU A 45 -4.39 10.61 -0.50
CA GLU A 45 -4.11 11.83 -1.25
C GLU A 45 -2.97 12.58 -0.56
N LEU A 46 -2.00 13.06 -1.34
CA LEU A 46 -0.90 13.89 -0.85
C LEU A 46 -1.17 15.35 -1.18
N ILE A 47 -1.26 16.19 -0.16
CA ILE A 47 -1.39 17.64 -0.27
C ILE A 47 -0.05 18.27 0.10
N ALA A 48 0.45 19.16 -0.74
CA ALA A 48 1.70 19.89 -0.51
C ALA A 48 1.40 21.39 -0.35
N GLU A 49 1.89 21.98 0.73
CA GLU A 49 1.67 23.38 1.06
C GLU A 49 2.98 24.04 1.48
N VAL A 50 3.06 25.33 1.25
CA VAL A 50 4.14 26.19 1.74
C VAL A 50 3.59 27.22 2.73
N ARG A 51 4.39 27.53 3.75
CA ARG A 51 4.06 28.56 4.72
C ARG A 51 4.36 29.93 4.11
N ALA A 52 3.34 30.77 4.03
CA ALA A 52 3.43 32.15 3.60
C ALA A 52 3.12 33.06 4.78
N GLU A 53 3.92 34.12 4.96
CA GLU A 53 3.68 35.17 5.93
C GLU A 53 3.23 36.42 5.22
N SER A 54 2.18 37.04 5.73
CA SER A 54 1.68 38.32 5.27
C SER A 54 1.36 39.20 6.48
N PHE A 55 1.26 40.50 6.28
CA PHE A 55 0.89 41.42 7.34
C PHE A 55 -0.49 42.00 7.01
N VAL A 56 -1.42 41.90 7.96
CA VAL A 56 -2.75 42.48 7.85
C VAL A 56 -2.90 43.47 9.01
N GLN A 57 -3.07 44.74 8.70
CA GLN A 57 -3.13 45.83 9.69
C GLN A 57 -1.97 45.81 10.68
N GLY A 58 -0.73 45.56 10.18
CA GLY A 58 0.48 45.50 10.99
C GLY A 58 0.67 44.26 11.85
N ARG A 59 -0.25 43.27 11.76
CA ARG A 59 -0.15 41.98 12.46
C ARG A 59 0.32 40.89 11.52
N PRO A 60 1.27 40.02 11.91
CA PRO A 60 1.72 38.93 11.11
C PRO A 60 0.58 37.92 10.97
N LEU A 61 0.29 37.49 9.74
CA LEU A 61 -0.67 36.47 9.41
C LEU A 61 0.06 35.34 8.67
N VAL A 62 0.04 34.15 9.26
CA VAL A 62 0.59 32.96 8.65
C VAL A 62 -0.54 32.21 7.92
N ARG A 63 -0.28 31.83 6.66
CA ARG A 63 -1.17 31.00 5.84
C ARG A 63 -0.39 29.87 5.23
N PHE A 64 -1.07 28.74 5.00
CA PHE A 64 -0.57 27.65 4.18
C PHE A 64 -1.21 27.77 2.80
N LEU A 65 -0.38 27.80 1.78
CA LEU A 65 -0.79 27.95 0.39
C LEU A 65 -0.34 26.70 -0.39
N PRO A 66 -1.08 26.28 -1.43
CA PRO A 66 -0.64 25.18 -2.28
C PRO A 66 0.80 25.42 -2.81
N ALA A 67 1.61 24.37 -2.76
CA ALA A 67 3.03 24.45 -3.17
C ALA A 67 3.12 24.39 -4.72
N THR A 68 2.68 25.43 -5.40
CA THR A 68 2.69 25.53 -6.87
C THR A 68 4.02 26.05 -7.42
N ALA A 69 4.77 26.82 -6.64
CA ALA A 69 6.11 27.28 -6.95
C ALA A 69 6.96 27.15 -5.70
N ILE A 70 8.05 26.39 -5.79
CA ILE A 70 8.92 26.10 -4.65
C ILE A 70 10.33 26.54 -5.02
N VAL A 71 11.01 27.22 -4.08
CA VAL A 71 12.41 27.62 -4.24
C VAL A 71 13.34 26.73 -3.42
N GLN A 72 14.58 26.62 -3.82
CA GLN A 72 15.59 25.85 -3.10
C GLN A 72 15.71 26.31 -1.64
N GLY A 73 15.79 25.37 -0.71
CA GLY A 73 15.83 25.63 0.72
C GLY A 73 14.46 25.85 1.37
N GLN A 74 13.39 25.94 0.60
CA GLN A 74 12.05 26.12 1.13
C GLN A 74 11.51 24.86 1.78
N THR A 75 10.90 24.99 2.96
CA THR A 75 10.19 23.90 3.64
C THR A 75 8.80 23.73 3.04
N VAL A 76 8.50 22.52 2.62
CA VAL A 76 7.18 22.09 2.15
C VAL A 76 6.52 21.25 3.23
N TYR A 77 5.27 21.55 3.52
CA TYR A 77 4.41 20.87 4.47
C TYR A 77 3.53 19.90 3.72
N TYR A 78 3.71 18.62 3.98
CA TYR A 78 2.95 17.55 3.33
C TYR A 78 1.88 17.01 4.28
N THR A 79 0.66 16.87 3.78
CA THR A 79 -0.44 16.20 4.46
C THR A 79 -0.89 15.01 3.62
N VAL A 80 -0.84 13.82 4.20
CA VAL A 80 -1.39 12.59 3.62
C VAL A 80 -2.79 12.41 4.19
N ARG A 81 -3.81 12.56 3.35
CA ARG A 81 -5.19 12.22 3.68
C ARG A 81 -5.40 10.74 3.46
N ILE A 82 -5.88 10.04 4.46
CA ILE A 82 -6.15 8.60 4.45
C ILE A 82 -7.66 8.47 4.65
N HIS A 83 -8.38 8.12 3.60
CA HIS A 83 -9.85 8.09 3.57
C HIS A 83 -10.36 6.66 3.46
N ASN A 84 -11.36 6.32 4.27
CA ASN A 84 -12.13 5.10 4.14
C ASN A 84 -13.44 5.37 3.38
N PRO A 85 -13.53 5.13 2.07
CA PRO A 85 -14.75 5.34 1.30
C PRO A 85 -15.78 4.24 1.50
N THR A 86 -15.48 3.18 2.25
CA THR A 86 -16.37 2.03 2.42
C THR A 86 -17.45 2.27 3.48
N PRO A 87 -18.58 1.54 3.43
CA PRO A 87 -19.63 1.62 4.44
C PRO A 87 -19.28 0.88 5.75
N ALA A 88 -18.11 0.24 5.84
CA ALA A 88 -17.65 -0.52 7.00
C ALA A 88 -16.36 0.04 7.62
N PRO A 89 -16.13 -0.11 8.92
CA PRO A 89 -14.87 0.25 9.54
C PRO A 89 -13.72 -0.63 9.02
N VAL A 90 -12.60 0.00 8.65
CA VAL A 90 -11.39 -0.69 8.19
C VAL A 90 -10.35 -0.72 9.30
N ARG A 91 -9.86 -1.93 9.64
CA ARG A 91 -8.79 -2.15 10.63
C ARG A 91 -7.43 -2.29 9.92
N ASP A 92 -6.36 -2.21 10.70
CA ASP A 92 -4.98 -2.42 10.21
C ASP A 92 -4.61 -1.55 9.01
N VAL A 93 -5.13 -0.31 8.99
CA VAL A 93 -4.84 0.65 7.93
C VAL A 93 -3.36 1.01 7.94
N ILE A 94 -2.70 0.79 6.81
CA ILE A 94 -1.31 1.15 6.58
C ILE A 94 -1.26 2.12 5.41
N ALA A 95 -0.75 3.33 5.66
CA ALA A 95 -0.44 4.29 4.61
C ALA A 95 1.07 4.39 4.45
N VAL A 96 1.55 4.28 3.22
CA VAL A 96 2.97 4.45 2.87
C VAL A 96 3.08 5.61 1.90
N GLN A 97 3.90 6.59 2.24
CA GLN A 97 4.17 7.75 1.40
C GLN A 97 5.65 7.81 1.05
N ARG A 98 5.93 7.87 -0.25
CA ARG A 98 7.27 8.21 -0.72
C ARG A 98 7.55 9.67 -0.42
N ILE A 99 8.74 9.96 0.11
CA ILE A 99 9.24 11.33 0.24
C ILE A 99 9.50 11.86 -1.17
N PRO A 100 8.95 13.03 -1.54
CA PRO A 100 9.07 13.55 -2.90
C PRO A 100 10.53 13.72 -3.34
N VAL A 101 10.79 13.48 -4.61
CA VAL A 101 12.14 13.66 -5.21
C VAL A 101 12.59 15.11 -5.05
N ASN A 102 13.89 15.34 -5.02
CA ASN A 102 14.49 16.65 -4.82
C ASN A 102 14.13 17.32 -3.48
N THR A 103 13.69 16.51 -2.48
CA THR A 103 13.49 17.01 -1.12
C THR A 103 14.32 16.23 -0.11
N SER A 104 14.56 16.82 1.05
CA SER A 104 15.17 16.18 2.22
C SER A 104 14.17 16.18 3.35
N TYR A 105 13.88 15.03 3.93
CA TYR A 105 12.98 14.88 5.06
C TYR A 105 13.46 15.70 6.27
N VAL A 106 12.56 16.41 6.92
CA VAL A 106 12.86 17.09 8.19
C VAL A 106 12.68 16.06 9.31
N ILE A 107 13.79 15.63 9.89
CA ILE A 107 13.83 14.60 10.95
C ILE A 107 12.93 15.02 12.13
N GLY A 108 12.10 14.08 12.61
CA GLY A 108 11.15 14.33 13.71
C GLY A 108 9.87 15.09 13.30
N SER A 109 9.67 15.42 12.01
CA SER A 109 8.48 16.17 11.56
C SER A 109 7.27 15.27 11.25
N ALA A 110 7.44 13.96 11.15
CA ALA A 110 6.35 13.04 10.85
C ALA A 110 5.39 12.93 12.04
N ALA A 111 4.11 13.09 11.77
CA ALA A 111 3.03 13.00 12.75
C ALA A 111 1.81 12.31 12.14
N GLY A 112 0.94 11.77 12.99
CA GLY A 112 -0.32 11.13 12.56
C GLY A 112 -1.23 10.81 13.74
N PRO A 113 -2.53 10.62 13.51
CA PRO A 113 -3.48 10.34 14.56
C PRO A 113 -3.30 8.88 15.02
N ALA A 114 -3.03 8.67 16.32
CA ALA A 114 -2.92 7.35 16.93
C ALA A 114 -2.24 6.31 16.02
N ALA A 115 -1.10 6.68 15.40
CA ALA A 115 -0.38 5.85 14.45
C ALA A 115 0.99 5.42 15.00
N GLU A 116 1.43 4.24 14.59
CA GLU A 116 2.82 3.85 14.63
C GLU A 116 3.50 4.36 13.37
N ILE A 117 4.58 5.15 13.53
CA ILE A 117 5.30 5.76 12.43
C ILE A 117 6.64 5.04 12.26
N SER A 118 6.93 4.63 11.04
CA SER A 118 8.19 3.98 10.67
C SER A 118 8.69 4.51 9.34
N PHE A 119 10.00 4.38 9.12
CA PHE A 119 10.68 5.00 7.99
C PHE A 119 11.49 3.96 7.22
N SER A 120 11.72 4.25 5.95
CA SER A 120 12.56 3.46 5.06
C SER A 120 13.65 4.32 4.45
N ILE A 121 14.81 3.68 4.22
CA ILE A 121 15.98 4.25 3.52
C ILE A 121 16.37 3.45 2.27
N ASP A 122 15.64 2.36 1.99
CA ASP A 122 15.92 1.38 0.94
C ASP A 122 14.81 1.31 -0.13
N GLY A 123 14.12 2.41 -0.36
CA GLY A 123 13.05 2.46 -1.38
C GLY A 123 11.72 1.85 -0.93
N GLY A 124 11.49 1.69 0.39
CA GLY A 124 10.24 1.14 0.93
C GLY A 124 10.27 -0.38 1.10
N GLN A 125 11.45 -1.02 1.01
CA GLN A 125 11.59 -2.47 1.18
C GLN A 125 11.52 -2.86 2.67
N THR A 126 12.25 -2.14 3.52
CA THR A 126 12.22 -2.34 4.97
C THR A 126 11.82 -1.07 5.71
N PHE A 127 11.22 -1.22 6.88
CA PHE A 127 10.77 -0.12 7.71
C PHE A 127 11.15 -0.35 9.16
N ALA A 128 11.68 0.70 9.80
CA ALA A 128 12.01 0.72 11.23
C ALA A 128 11.64 2.06 11.87
N ALA A 129 11.58 2.11 13.19
CA ALA A 129 11.43 3.37 13.91
C ALA A 129 12.65 4.29 13.62
N GLU A 130 12.45 5.59 13.64
CA GLU A 130 13.47 6.58 13.27
C GLU A 130 14.78 6.41 14.06
N ASN A 131 14.67 6.09 15.35
CA ASN A 131 15.82 5.86 16.24
C ASN A 131 16.51 4.49 16.05
N GLN A 132 15.90 3.57 15.32
CA GLN A 132 16.43 2.23 15.02
C GLN A 132 17.05 2.13 13.64
N LEU A 133 16.83 3.12 12.78
CA LEU A 133 17.42 3.14 11.44
C LEU A 133 18.92 3.37 11.52
N GLN A 134 19.67 2.51 10.84
CA GLN A 134 21.12 2.58 10.71
C GLN A 134 21.55 2.28 9.29
N ILE A 135 22.56 2.99 8.83
CA ILE A 135 23.28 2.71 7.60
C ILE A 135 24.65 2.14 8.00
N THR A 136 24.96 0.96 7.51
CA THR A 136 26.30 0.38 7.69
C THR A 136 27.21 0.93 6.60
N GLU A 137 28.23 1.67 6.99
CA GLU A 137 29.25 2.16 6.06
C GLU A 137 30.20 1.04 5.61
N PRO A 138 30.94 1.22 4.51
CA PRO A 138 31.95 0.25 4.05
C PRO A 138 33.00 -0.09 5.10
N SER A 139 33.24 0.82 6.05
CA SER A 139 34.10 0.61 7.21
C SER A 139 33.54 -0.37 8.26
N GLY A 140 32.27 -0.79 8.13
CA GLY A 140 31.52 -1.58 9.11
C GLY A 140 30.92 -0.76 10.26
N VAL A 141 31.11 0.56 10.28
CA VAL A 141 30.56 1.44 11.31
C VAL A 141 29.10 1.80 10.95
N GLY A 142 28.18 1.63 11.91
CA GLY A 142 26.81 2.06 11.78
C GLY A 142 26.64 3.56 12.08
N ARG A 143 25.91 4.27 11.24
CA ARG A 143 25.51 5.67 11.47
C ARG A 143 24.01 5.87 11.27
N ARG A 144 23.48 6.94 11.81
CA ARG A 144 22.10 7.37 11.53
C ARG A 144 21.98 7.89 10.10
N PRO A 145 20.81 7.67 9.45
CA PRO A 145 20.53 8.25 8.14
C PRO A 145 20.54 9.78 8.18
N LEU A 146 21.06 10.38 7.12
CA LEU A 146 20.90 11.81 6.87
C LEU A 146 19.50 12.11 6.31
N SER A 147 19.01 13.32 6.46
CA SER A 147 17.70 13.77 5.97
C SER A 147 17.40 13.41 4.50
N ALA A 148 18.42 13.38 3.66
CA ALA A 148 18.30 13.06 2.22
C ALA A 148 18.21 11.56 1.93
N GLU A 149 18.52 10.70 2.90
CA GLU A 149 18.55 9.24 2.73
C GLU A 149 17.20 8.58 3.08
N TYR A 150 16.30 9.31 3.71
CA TYR A 150 14.94 8.82 3.94
C TYR A 150 14.18 8.78 2.63
N THR A 151 13.58 7.63 2.32
CA THR A 151 12.86 7.40 1.06
C THR A 151 11.35 7.31 1.23
N HIS A 152 10.87 6.70 2.30
CA HIS A 152 9.44 6.51 2.58
C HIS A 152 9.13 6.67 4.06
N ILE A 153 7.88 7.05 4.34
CA ILE A 153 7.28 7.08 5.67
C ILE A 153 6.06 6.18 5.65
N ARG A 154 5.90 5.39 6.70
CA ARG A 154 4.77 4.49 6.87
C ARG A 154 4.04 4.82 8.17
N TRP A 155 2.73 5.00 8.08
CA TRP A 155 1.82 5.13 9.21
C TRP A 155 0.94 3.89 9.29
N ARG A 156 0.99 3.20 10.43
CA ARG A 156 0.07 2.13 10.78
C ARG A 156 -0.91 2.70 11.80
N LEU A 157 -2.18 2.84 11.43
CA LEU A 157 -3.20 3.32 12.36
C LEU A 157 -3.47 2.26 13.42
N ARG A 158 -3.49 2.67 14.69
CA ARG A 158 -3.78 1.78 15.83
C ARG A 158 -5.27 1.52 15.98
N ASN A 159 -6.09 2.45 15.51
CA ASN A 159 -7.55 2.38 15.58
C ASN A 159 -8.14 2.10 14.21
N ALA A 160 -9.31 1.43 14.20
CA ALA A 160 -10.08 1.27 12.97
C ALA A 160 -10.49 2.64 12.42
N LEU A 161 -10.42 2.81 11.11
CA LEU A 161 -10.91 3.99 10.41
C LEU A 161 -12.40 3.78 10.10
N ALA A 162 -13.27 4.59 10.71
CA ALA A 162 -14.71 4.48 10.54
C ALA A 162 -15.14 4.73 9.09
N PRO A 163 -16.36 4.30 8.68
CA PRO A 163 -16.93 4.59 7.38
C PRO A 163 -16.91 6.09 7.08
N GLY A 164 -16.42 6.47 5.89
CA GLY A 164 -16.32 7.86 5.45
C GLY A 164 -15.31 8.72 6.23
N ALA A 165 -14.61 8.16 7.22
CA ALA A 165 -13.66 8.93 8.02
C ALA A 165 -12.37 9.21 7.27
N ILE A 166 -11.73 10.33 7.65
CA ILE A 166 -10.43 10.76 7.13
C ILE A 166 -9.45 10.87 8.29
N ALA A 167 -8.30 10.22 8.16
CA ALA A 167 -7.15 10.42 9.02
C ALA A 167 -6.12 11.29 8.30
N LEU A 168 -5.48 12.22 9.02
CA LEU A 168 -4.48 13.14 8.46
C LEU A 168 -3.10 12.81 9.05
N ALA A 169 -2.20 12.30 8.23
CA ALA A 169 -0.80 12.17 8.56
C ALA A 169 0.00 13.33 7.93
N ARG A 170 1.08 13.76 8.56
CA ARG A 170 1.84 14.95 8.13
C ARG A 170 3.33 14.69 8.23
N PHE A 171 4.09 15.38 7.37
CA PHE A 171 5.54 15.48 7.48
C PHE A 171 6.02 16.74 6.76
N GLN A 172 7.27 17.10 6.99
CA GLN A 172 7.92 18.23 6.33
C GLN A 172 9.14 17.74 5.55
N ALA A 173 9.42 18.41 4.44
CA ALA A 173 10.67 18.22 3.72
C ALA A 173 11.16 19.54 3.12
N VAL A 174 12.48 19.70 3.01
CA VAL A 174 13.13 20.88 2.42
C VAL A 174 13.43 20.58 0.96
N PHE A 175 13.02 21.46 0.07
CA PHE A 175 13.33 21.38 -1.36
C PHE A 175 14.82 21.69 -1.61
N ARG A 176 15.49 20.85 -2.42
CA ARG A 176 16.94 20.90 -2.70
C ARG A 176 17.23 21.52 -4.05
#